data_8bf466eab99499067eb3c0d5196a8a2d
#
_entry.id   8bf466eab99499067eb3c0d5196a8a2d
#
_cell.length_a   1.000
_cell.length_b   1.000
_cell.length_c   1.000
_cell.angle_alpha   90.00
_cell.angle_beta   90.00
_cell.angle_gamma   90.00
#
_symmetry.space_group_name_H-M   'P 1'
#
loop_
_entity.id
_entity.type
_entity.pdbx_description
1 polymer ?
#
loop_
_entity_poly.entity_id
_entity_poly.type
_entity_poly.pdbx_seq_one_letter_code
_entity_poly.pdbx_strand_id
1 'polypeptide(L)'
;MVEIKNIGVLGSGSWGTAMIKMLTENSENILWHVRNDNQAKHIIKTGKNPSYLKNLKIDINKVYISSKLDEIIKKSDVIIITIPSPYIHKNLIEYKSILKNKVIFSGSKGVIPESHLVISDHLNKFFDISYENLGI
;
A
#
# COMPACT_ATOMS: atom_id res chain seq x y z
N MET A 1 14.09 -19.55 -0.63
CA MET A 1 12.68 -19.11 -0.73
C MET A 1 12.42 -18.06 0.33
N VAL A 2 11.96 -16.88 -0.06
CA VAL A 2 11.62 -15.82 0.90
C VAL A 2 10.25 -16.10 1.47
N GLU A 3 10.16 -16.22 2.79
CA GLU A 3 8.87 -16.37 3.47
C GLU A 3 8.17 -15.00 3.54
N ILE A 4 6.99 -14.90 2.94
CA ILE A 4 6.16 -13.70 3.00
C ILE A 4 5.33 -13.77 4.28
N LYS A 5 5.62 -12.86 5.23
CA LYS A 5 4.89 -12.77 6.50
C LYS A 5 3.96 -11.58 6.55
N ASN A 6 4.41 -10.43 6.05
CA ASN A 6 3.71 -9.15 6.20
C ASN A 6 3.36 -8.55 4.85
N ILE A 7 2.09 -8.24 4.64
CA ILE A 7 1.58 -7.59 3.44
C ILE A 7 1.18 -6.17 3.80
N GLY A 8 1.84 -5.19 3.18
CA GLY A 8 1.52 -3.78 3.36
C GLY A 8 0.67 -3.23 2.22
N VAL A 9 -0.38 -2.50 2.54
CA VAL A 9 -1.20 -1.78 1.57
C VAL A 9 -0.95 -0.28 1.76
N LEU A 10 -0.51 0.39 0.71
CA LEU A 10 -0.28 1.83 0.68
C LEU A 10 -1.45 2.51 -0.03
N GLY A 11 -2.22 3.27 0.72
CA GLY A 11 -3.38 3.99 0.23
C GLY A 11 -4.66 3.61 0.94
N SER A 12 -5.51 4.61 1.20
CA SER A 12 -6.73 4.47 1.99
C SER A 12 -7.97 5.04 1.30
N GLY A 13 -7.95 5.05 -0.03
CA GLY A 13 -9.12 5.34 -0.86
C GLY A 13 -10.05 4.12 -0.96
N SER A 14 -10.97 4.15 -1.92
CA SER A 14 -11.92 3.05 -2.12
C SER A 14 -11.21 1.73 -2.43
N TRP A 15 -10.23 1.76 -3.33
CA TRP A 15 -9.51 0.55 -3.72
C TRP A 15 -8.66 -0.01 -2.59
N GLY A 16 -7.92 0.84 -1.87
CA GLY A 16 -7.14 0.41 -0.70
C GLY A 16 -8.02 -0.21 0.38
N THR A 17 -9.16 0.41 0.68
CA THR A 17 -10.13 -0.10 1.66
C THR A 17 -10.70 -1.46 1.25
N ALA A 18 -11.08 -1.62 -0.03
CA ALA A 18 -11.56 -2.90 -0.55
C ALA A 18 -10.47 -3.99 -0.49
N MET A 19 -9.24 -3.63 -0.83
CA MET A 19 -8.10 -4.55 -0.76
C MET A 19 -7.86 -5.06 0.67
N ILE A 20 -7.89 -4.15 1.65
CA ILE A 20 -7.76 -4.52 3.06
C ILE A 20 -8.86 -5.50 3.48
N LYS A 21 -10.10 -5.25 3.08
CA LYS A 21 -11.21 -6.16 3.39
C LYS A 21 -10.96 -7.56 2.84
N MET A 22 -10.56 -7.66 1.59
CA MET A 22 -10.27 -8.96 0.96
C MET A 22 -9.10 -9.68 1.62
N LEU A 23 -8.03 -8.95 1.94
CA LEU A 23 -6.85 -9.53 2.57
C LEU A 23 -7.13 -10.04 3.98
N THR A 24 -7.87 -9.29 4.79
CA THR A 24 -8.19 -9.66 6.17
C THR A 24 -9.14 -10.87 6.26
N GLU A 25 -9.83 -11.21 5.20
CA GLU A 25 -10.65 -12.44 5.14
C GLU A 25 -9.79 -13.71 5.00
N ASN A 26 -8.60 -13.59 4.41
CA ASN A 26 -7.75 -14.73 4.06
C ASN A 26 -6.39 -14.73 4.73
N SER A 27 -5.98 -13.64 5.34
CA SER A 27 -4.64 -13.47 5.90
C SER A 27 -4.67 -12.68 7.19
N GLU A 28 -3.66 -12.92 8.01
CA GLU A 28 -3.30 -12.12 9.17
C GLU A 28 -2.03 -11.35 8.84
N ASN A 29 -1.57 -10.48 9.72
CA ASN A 29 -0.35 -9.66 9.52
C ASN A 29 -0.44 -8.72 8.33
N ILE A 30 -1.58 -8.08 8.18
CA ILE A 30 -1.80 -7.03 7.19
C ILE A 30 -1.41 -5.68 7.80
N LEU A 31 -0.68 -4.88 7.04
CA LEU A 31 -0.27 -3.54 7.40
C LEU A 31 -0.96 -2.55 6.48
N TRP A 32 -1.53 -1.51 7.02
CA TRP A 32 -2.28 -0.53 6.21
C TRP A 32 -1.81 0.90 6.49
N HIS A 33 -1.26 1.53 5.47
CA HIS A 33 -0.98 2.96 5.50
C HIS A 33 -2.24 3.75 5.15
N VAL A 34 -2.67 4.58 6.07
CA VAL A 34 -3.79 5.50 5.90
C VAL A 34 -3.31 6.96 5.88
N ARG A 35 -4.14 7.85 5.38
CA ARG A 35 -3.77 9.21 5.02
C ARG A 35 -3.29 10.07 6.20
N ASN A 36 -3.92 9.93 7.36
CA ASN A 36 -3.60 10.72 8.54
C ASN A 36 -4.04 10.02 9.83
N ASP A 37 -3.60 10.57 10.96
CA ASP A 37 -3.87 10.00 12.28
C ASP A 37 -5.37 9.97 12.62
N ASN A 38 -6.13 10.96 12.19
CA ASN A 38 -7.58 11.00 12.45
C ASN A 38 -8.30 9.85 11.76
N GLN A 39 -7.92 9.57 10.51
CA GLN A 39 -8.45 8.41 9.78
C GLN A 39 -8.05 7.10 10.46
N ALA A 40 -6.78 6.97 10.86
CA ALA A 40 -6.30 5.79 11.57
C ALA A 40 -7.10 5.54 12.86
N LYS A 41 -7.25 6.53 13.69
CA LYS A 41 -8.00 6.45 14.96
C LYS A 41 -9.46 6.06 14.73
N HIS A 42 -10.11 6.66 13.72
CA HIS A 42 -11.50 6.34 13.39
C HIS A 42 -11.65 4.87 12.96
N ILE A 43 -10.77 4.38 12.09
CA ILE A 43 -10.81 2.99 11.62
C ILE A 43 -10.56 2.02 12.77
N ILE A 44 -9.57 2.29 13.60
CA ILE A 44 -9.26 1.45 14.77
C ILE A 44 -10.46 1.38 15.73
N LYS A 45 -11.15 2.49 15.92
CA LYS A 45 -12.31 2.57 16.83
C LYS A 45 -13.56 1.87 16.27
N THR A 46 -13.81 2.02 14.97
CA THR A 46 -15.09 1.62 14.36
C THR A 46 -15.01 0.42 13.43
N GLY A 47 -13.82 0.08 12.95
CA GLY A 47 -13.62 -0.90 11.87
C GLY A 47 -14.06 -0.40 10.50
N LYS A 48 -14.31 0.90 10.34
CA LYS A 48 -14.85 1.48 9.11
C LYS A 48 -14.05 2.71 8.67
N ASN A 49 -13.81 2.82 7.36
CA ASN A 49 -13.21 4.01 6.78
C ASN A 49 -14.23 5.16 6.79
N PRO A 50 -13.90 6.34 7.35
CA PRO A 50 -14.84 7.44 7.43
C PRO A 50 -15.19 8.09 6.08
N SER A 51 -14.34 7.92 5.07
CA SER A 51 -14.45 8.61 3.79
C SER A 51 -14.82 7.72 2.61
N TYR A 52 -14.45 6.44 2.65
CA TYR A 52 -14.62 5.51 1.53
C TYR A 52 -15.22 4.19 1.99
N LEU A 53 -16.18 3.67 1.24
CA LEU A 53 -16.86 2.39 1.54
C LEU A 53 -17.31 2.31 3.00
N LYS A 54 -17.99 3.34 3.47
CA LYS A 54 -18.32 3.60 4.88
C LYS A 54 -19.06 2.46 5.59
N ASN A 55 -19.75 1.62 4.83
CA ASN A 55 -20.50 0.48 5.38
C ASN A 55 -19.69 -0.81 5.44
N LEU A 56 -18.48 -0.80 4.86
CA LEU A 56 -17.62 -1.97 4.84
C LEU A 56 -16.88 -2.09 6.17
N LYS A 57 -17.14 -3.16 6.90
CA LYS A 57 -16.48 -3.42 8.19
C LYS A 57 -15.22 -4.26 7.98
N ILE A 58 -14.12 -3.78 8.54
CA ILE A 58 -12.80 -4.42 8.51
C ILE A 58 -12.53 -5.04 9.88
N ASP A 59 -12.00 -6.25 9.90
CA ASP A 59 -11.52 -6.87 11.13
C ASP A 59 -10.18 -6.24 11.54
N ILE A 60 -10.25 -5.28 12.44
CA ILE A 60 -9.09 -4.53 12.91
C ILE A 60 -8.08 -5.36 13.71
N ASN A 61 -8.45 -6.56 14.15
CA ASN A 61 -7.54 -7.46 14.84
C ASN A 61 -6.51 -8.11 13.91
N LYS A 62 -6.78 -8.08 12.60
CA LYS A 62 -5.93 -8.66 11.56
C LYS A 62 -5.08 -7.63 10.82
N VAL A 63 -5.24 -6.34 11.12
CA VAL A 63 -4.57 -5.26 10.41
C VAL A 63 -3.92 -4.27 11.37
N TYR A 64 -2.66 -3.95 11.10
CA TYR A 64 -1.94 -2.87 11.75
C TYR A 64 -2.11 -1.59 10.92
N ILE A 65 -2.70 -0.56 11.51
CA ILE A 65 -3.07 0.68 10.82
C ILE A 65 -2.16 1.81 11.31
N SER A 66 -1.52 2.51 10.37
CA SER A 66 -0.66 3.64 10.69
C SER A 66 -0.71 4.70 9.59
N SER A 67 -0.58 5.96 9.97
CA SER A 67 -0.38 7.08 9.05
C SER A 67 1.10 7.29 8.70
N LYS A 68 2.00 6.55 9.32
CA LYS A 68 3.45 6.63 9.09
C LYS A 68 3.87 5.68 7.97
N LEU A 69 4.12 6.26 6.80
CA LEU A 69 4.44 5.50 5.59
C LEU A 69 5.73 4.69 5.73
N ASP A 70 6.76 5.28 6.31
CA ASP A 70 8.05 4.63 6.54
C ASP A 70 7.91 3.37 7.40
N GLU A 71 7.08 3.41 8.40
CA GLU A 71 6.81 2.29 9.30
C GLU A 71 6.17 1.12 8.54
N ILE A 72 5.15 1.39 7.73
CA ILE A 72 4.49 0.38 6.93
C ILE A 72 5.44 -0.23 5.89
N ILE A 73 6.20 0.60 5.19
CA ILE A 73 7.17 0.13 4.18
C ILE A 73 8.23 -0.77 4.83
N LYS A 74 8.82 -0.35 5.94
CA LYS A 74 9.87 -1.12 6.62
C LYS A 74 9.41 -2.49 7.09
N LYS A 75 8.20 -2.57 7.63
CA LYS A 75 7.63 -3.80 8.19
C LYS A 75 7.07 -4.76 7.14
N SER A 76 6.84 -4.31 5.91
CA SER A 76 6.23 -5.12 4.86
C SER A 76 7.25 -5.95 4.09
N ASP A 77 6.92 -7.18 3.76
CA ASP A 77 7.66 -8.03 2.83
C ASP A 77 7.14 -7.82 1.40
N VAL A 78 5.83 -7.78 1.26
CA VAL A 78 5.11 -7.45 0.03
C VAL A 78 4.35 -6.15 0.22
N ILE A 79 4.40 -5.30 -0.79
CA ILE A 79 3.71 -4.00 -0.79
C ILE A 79 2.72 -3.95 -1.94
N ILE A 80 1.48 -3.58 -1.65
CA ILE A 80 0.46 -3.32 -2.65
C ILE A 80 0.22 -1.81 -2.68
N ILE A 81 0.52 -1.19 -3.82
CA ILE A 81 0.34 0.25 -4.02
C ILE A 81 -1.07 0.50 -4.55
N THR A 82 -1.87 1.25 -3.79
CA THR A 82 -3.20 1.72 -4.21
C THR A 82 -3.29 3.25 -4.24
N ILE A 83 -2.14 3.92 -4.11
CA ILE A 83 -2.02 5.37 -4.24
C ILE A 83 -2.27 5.75 -5.71
N PRO A 84 -3.07 6.78 -6.00
CA PRO A 84 -3.26 7.23 -7.39
C PRO A 84 -1.94 7.62 -8.06
N SER A 85 -1.80 7.28 -9.35
CA SER A 85 -0.53 7.42 -10.09
C SER A 85 0.14 8.80 -9.99
N PRO A 86 -0.58 9.95 -9.96
CA PRO A 86 0.06 11.25 -9.80
C PRO A 86 0.80 11.46 -8.47
N TYR A 87 0.52 10.64 -7.47
CA TYR A 87 1.11 10.79 -6.13
C TYR A 87 2.18 9.74 -5.80
N ILE A 88 2.35 8.72 -6.66
CA ILE A 88 3.26 7.60 -6.39
C ILE A 88 4.70 8.09 -6.26
N HIS A 89 5.22 8.78 -7.27
CA HIS A 89 6.62 9.20 -7.27
C HIS A 89 6.97 10.06 -6.06
N LYS A 90 6.27 11.14 -5.86
CA LYS A 90 6.57 12.09 -4.78
C LYS A 90 6.45 11.51 -3.38
N ASN A 91 5.53 10.56 -3.17
CA ASN A 91 5.33 9.96 -1.86
C ASN A 91 6.32 8.84 -1.56
N LEU A 92 6.86 8.17 -2.58
CA LEU A 92 7.67 6.97 -2.41
C LEU A 92 9.16 7.16 -2.68
N ILE A 93 9.58 8.21 -3.40
CA ILE A 93 10.96 8.35 -3.86
C ILE A 93 11.99 8.40 -2.72
N GLU A 94 11.66 8.99 -1.60
CA GLU A 94 12.55 9.03 -0.43
C GLU A 94 12.79 7.64 0.19
N TYR A 95 11.93 6.67 -0.10
CA TYR A 95 12.04 5.29 0.39
C TYR A 95 12.67 4.33 -0.64
N LYS A 96 13.21 4.84 -1.73
CA LYS A 96 13.80 4.06 -2.82
C LYS A 96 14.75 2.97 -2.33
N SER A 97 15.64 3.29 -1.40
CA SER A 97 16.64 2.33 -0.88
C SER A 97 16.03 1.13 -0.17
N ILE A 98 14.87 1.30 0.44
CA ILE A 98 14.14 0.23 1.12
C ILE A 98 13.27 -0.54 0.12
N LEU A 99 12.56 0.20 -0.75
CA LEU A 99 11.61 -0.36 -1.71
C LEU A 99 12.25 -1.29 -2.73
N LYS A 100 13.48 -1.02 -3.15
CA LYS A 100 14.20 -1.85 -4.15
C LYS A 100 14.34 -3.32 -3.77
N ASN A 101 14.25 -3.64 -2.49
CA ASN A 101 14.37 -5.00 -1.97
C ASN A 101 13.01 -5.65 -1.63
N LYS A 102 11.91 -4.99 -1.96
CA LYS A 102 10.56 -5.48 -1.69
C LYS A 102 9.91 -6.03 -2.96
N VAL A 103 8.98 -6.95 -2.76
CA VAL A 103 8.06 -7.35 -3.83
C VAL A 103 6.90 -6.36 -3.84
N ILE A 104 6.61 -5.78 -5.00
CA ILE A 104 5.64 -4.70 -5.13
C ILE A 104 4.59 -5.06 -6.18
N PHE A 105 3.33 -4.98 -5.79
CA PHE A 105 2.18 -5.06 -6.68
C PHE A 105 1.55 -3.70 -6.85
N SER A 106 1.27 -3.31 -8.08
CA SER A 106 0.52 -2.09 -8.35
C SER A 106 -0.97 -2.42 -8.54
N GLY A 107 -1.79 -1.90 -7.63
CA GLY A 107 -3.23 -1.84 -7.81
C GLY A 107 -3.71 -0.56 -8.46
N SER A 108 -2.80 0.36 -8.77
CA SER A 108 -3.10 1.65 -9.39
C SER A 108 -3.06 1.56 -10.90
N LYS A 109 -3.83 2.42 -11.56
CA LYS A 109 -3.94 2.47 -13.02
C LYS A 109 -3.24 3.69 -13.60
N GLY A 110 -2.90 3.60 -14.88
CA GLY A 110 -2.43 4.71 -15.69
C GLY A 110 -0.91 4.85 -15.71
N VAL A 111 -0.49 6.05 -16.09
CA VAL A 111 0.92 6.41 -16.20
C VAL A 111 1.32 7.38 -15.09
N ILE A 112 2.59 7.41 -14.78
CA ILE A 112 3.17 8.38 -13.86
C ILE A 112 3.40 9.69 -14.65
N PRO A 113 2.79 10.82 -14.24
CA PRO A 113 2.86 12.06 -15.03
C PRO A 113 4.29 12.57 -15.26
N GLU A 114 5.17 12.44 -14.28
CA GLU A 114 6.54 12.93 -14.35
C GLU A 114 7.38 12.24 -15.43
N SER A 115 7.12 10.96 -15.70
CA SER A 115 7.91 10.15 -16.63
C SER A 115 7.17 9.74 -17.88
N HIS A 116 5.84 9.86 -17.90
CA HIS A 116 4.94 9.32 -18.93
C HIS A 116 5.03 7.79 -19.09
N LEU A 117 5.58 7.09 -18.09
CA LEU A 117 5.72 5.64 -18.09
C LEU A 117 4.58 4.98 -17.31
N VAL A 118 4.25 3.74 -17.68
CA VAL A 118 3.41 2.89 -16.84
C VAL A 118 4.12 2.63 -15.51
N ILE A 119 3.34 2.29 -14.48
CA ILE A 119 3.86 2.25 -13.11
C ILE A 119 5.04 1.28 -12.97
N SER A 120 4.97 0.09 -13.56
CA SER A 120 6.07 -0.89 -13.50
C SER A 120 7.36 -0.37 -14.11
N ASP A 121 7.30 0.26 -15.28
CA ASP A 121 8.48 0.82 -15.94
C ASP A 121 9.06 1.99 -15.17
N HIS A 122 8.20 2.81 -14.58
CA HIS A 122 8.62 3.91 -13.72
C HIS A 122 9.35 3.40 -12.47
N LEU A 123 8.78 2.40 -11.78
CA LEU A 123 9.41 1.81 -10.61
C LEU A 123 10.73 1.11 -10.93
N ASN A 124 10.80 0.42 -12.05
CA ASN A 124 12.06 -0.17 -12.50
C ASN A 124 13.12 0.90 -12.75
N LYS A 125 12.78 1.94 -13.53
CA LYS A 125 13.73 2.96 -13.97
C LYS A 125 14.20 3.89 -12.84
N PHE A 126 13.28 4.36 -12.01
CA PHE A 126 13.56 5.40 -11.01
C PHE A 126 13.77 4.89 -9.59
N PHE A 127 13.27 3.70 -9.27
CA PHE A 127 13.38 3.08 -7.95
C PHE A 127 14.34 1.90 -7.92
N ASP A 128 14.92 1.53 -9.05
CA ASP A 128 15.83 0.38 -9.19
C ASP A 128 15.20 -0.95 -8.74
N ILE A 129 13.90 -1.10 -8.93
CA ILE A 129 13.18 -2.33 -8.59
C ILE A 129 13.21 -3.26 -9.80
N SER A 130 13.74 -4.47 -9.62
CA SER A 130 13.75 -5.48 -10.68
C SER A 130 12.32 -5.85 -11.11
N TYR A 131 12.12 -6.09 -12.40
CA TYR A 131 10.82 -6.56 -12.92
C TYR A 131 10.37 -7.88 -12.28
N GLU A 132 11.29 -8.71 -11.83
CA GLU A 132 10.98 -9.94 -11.10
C GLU A 132 10.24 -9.69 -9.78
N ASN A 133 10.43 -8.52 -9.21
CA ASN A 133 9.80 -8.08 -7.97
C ASN A 133 8.58 -7.18 -8.19
N LEU A 134 8.14 -6.99 -9.43
CA LEU A 134 7.00 -6.15 -9.77
C LEU A 134 5.84 -6.98 -10.29
N GLY A 135 4.68 -6.83 -9.69
CA GLY A 135 3.41 -7.37 -10.15
C GLY A 135 2.42 -6.27 -10.54
N ILE A 136 1.53 -6.57 -11.46
CA ILE A 136 0.48 -5.66 -11.92
C ILE A 136 -0.87 -6.36 -11.80
#